data_2e4ad95ff98a2911694d92189e847c61
#
_entry.id   2e4ad95ff98a2911694d92189e847c61
#
_cell.length_a   1.000
_cell.length_b   1.000
_cell.length_c   1.000
_cell.angle_alpha   90.00
_cell.angle_beta   90.00
_cell.angle_gamma   90.00
#
_symmetry.space_group_name_H-M   'P 1'
#
loop_
_entity.id
_entity.type
_entity.pdbx_description
1 polymer ?
#
loop_
_entity_poly.entity_id
_entity_poly.type
_entity_poly.pdbx_seq_one_letter_code
_entity_poly.pdbx_strand_id
1 'polypeptide(L)'
;MRPLDIQVIGREMALKWDDGAEQFVALETLRRFCPCAACMGEKDIFGTTYRPPERPYGAGAFELAGLHPVGGYAVQPMWRDGHNTGIYSWEWLRRVADASLETIAAGAHADAAASEHRGCGGGGGCGGHGHGHGHDHGPAGGCGRG
;
A
#
# COMPACT_ATOMS: atom_id res chain seq x y z
N MET A 1 24.64 -2.75 14.28
CA MET A 1 23.83 -1.98 13.30
C MET A 1 22.79 -1.19 14.05
N ARG A 2 22.89 0.11 13.99
CA ARG A 2 21.93 1.05 14.59
C ARG A 2 21.83 2.31 13.71
N PRO A 3 20.70 2.99 13.70
CA PRO A 3 20.63 4.28 13.03
C PRO A 3 21.41 5.32 13.83
N LEU A 4 22.17 6.15 13.12
CA LEU A 4 22.87 7.31 13.67
C LEU A 4 21.93 8.51 13.71
N ASP A 5 21.00 8.59 12.76
CA ASP A 5 20.02 9.66 12.66
C ASP A 5 18.69 9.12 12.11
N ILE A 6 17.60 9.65 12.62
CA ILE A 6 16.23 9.34 12.17
C ILE A 6 15.47 10.65 12.04
N GLN A 7 15.05 10.98 10.84
CA GLN A 7 14.28 12.19 10.55
C GLN A 7 12.95 11.85 9.86
N VAL A 8 11.91 12.56 10.20
CA VAL A 8 10.61 12.45 9.51
C VAL A 8 10.46 13.66 8.59
N ILE A 9 10.36 13.39 7.31
CA ILE A 9 10.28 14.39 6.26
C ILE A 9 8.97 14.17 5.49
N GLY A 10 7.96 14.97 5.79
CA GLY A 10 6.65 14.83 5.18
C GLY A 10 6.00 13.48 5.51
N ARG A 11 5.91 12.59 4.53
CA ARG A 11 5.31 11.25 4.68
C ARG A 11 6.34 10.12 4.65
N GLU A 12 7.60 10.44 4.82
CA GLU A 12 8.71 9.50 4.80
C GLU A 12 9.57 9.63 6.05
N MET A 13 10.19 8.54 6.42
CA MET A 13 11.22 8.48 7.45
C MET A 13 12.56 8.27 6.78
N ALA A 14 13.48 9.22 6.96
CA ALA A 14 14.85 9.11 6.54
C ALA A 14 15.69 8.47 7.66
N LEU A 15 16.48 7.48 7.31
CA LEU A 15 17.31 6.70 8.22
C LEU A 15 18.76 6.77 7.76
N LYS A 16 19.64 7.17 8.64
CA LYS A 16 21.08 7.10 8.42
C LYS A 16 21.69 6.08 9.36
N TRP A 17 22.35 5.08 8.80
CA TRP A 17 22.88 3.95 9.56
C TRP A 17 24.37 4.09 9.89
N ASP A 18 24.82 3.34 10.88
CA ASP A 18 26.23 3.30 11.31
C ASP A 18 27.18 2.65 10.28
N ASP A 19 26.64 1.94 9.31
CA ASP A 19 27.36 1.39 8.15
C ASP A 19 27.47 2.39 6.97
N GLY A 20 26.98 3.61 7.15
CA GLY A 20 26.97 4.67 6.13
C GLY A 20 25.81 4.61 5.14
N ALA A 21 24.93 3.62 5.24
CA ALA A 21 23.74 3.55 4.39
C ALA A 21 22.70 4.62 4.78
N GLU A 22 22.06 5.17 3.79
CA GLU A 22 20.93 6.08 3.94
C GLU A 22 19.71 5.47 3.24
N GLN A 23 18.58 5.46 3.93
CA GLN A 23 17.34 4.87 3.44
C GLN A 23 16.14 5.75 3.74
N PHE A 24 15.14 5.67 2.87
CA PHE A 24 13.86 6.35 3.05
C PHE A 24 12.76 5.31 3.09
N VAL A 25 11.87 5.43 4.07
CA VAL A 25 10.74 4.53 4.26
C VAL A 25 9.46 5.34 4.32
N ALA A 26 8.51 5.05 3.45
CA ALA A 26 7.20 5.66 3.53
C ALA A 26 6.54 5.32 4.87
N LEU A 27 5.91 6.29 5.52
CA LEU A 27 5.21 6.10 6.79
C LEU A 27 4.09 5.05 6.67
N GLU A 28 3.45 4.98 5.51
CA GLU A 28 2.46 3.95 5.21
C GLU A 28 3.08 2.55 5.24
N THR A 29 4.23 2.35 4.60
CA THR A 29 4.95 1.08 4.63
C THR A 29 5.36 0.72 6.05
N LEU A 30 5.91 1.68 6.79
CA LEU A 30 6.28 1.48 8.19
C LEU A 30 5.07 1.02 9.01
N ARG A 31 3.91 1.64 8.84
CA ARG A 31 2.69 1.30 9.55
C ARG A 31 2.14 -0.07 9.18
N ARG A 32 2.19 -0.46 7.91
CA ARG A 32 1.76 -1.78 7.42
C ARG A 32 2.62 -2.92 7.95
N PHE A 33 3.92 -2.68 8.13
CA PHE A 33 4.87 -3.63 8.71
C PHE A 33 5.06 -3.45 10.23
N CYS A 34 4.02 -2.98 10.92
CA CYS A 34 4.06 -2.85 12.37
C CYS A 34 4.26 -4.22 13.05
N PRO A 35 5.30 -4.38 13.89
CA PRO A 35 5.64 -5.67 14.49
C PRO A 35 4.80 -6.05 15.71
N CYS A 36 3.80 -5.26 16.11
CA CYS A 36 2.99 -5.59 17.27
C CYS A 36 2.07 -6.78 17.01
N ALA A 37 1.70 -7.50 18.09
CA ALA A 37 0.82 -8.66 18.03
C ALA A 37 -0.54 -8.35 17.38
N ALA A 38 -1.09 -7.16 17.59
CA ALA A 38 -2.36 -6.76 16.99
C ALA A 38 -2.29 -6.58 15.46
N CYS A 39 -1.09 -6.33 14.89
CA CYS A 39 -0.89 -6.14 13.45
C CYS A 39 -0.34 -7.39 12.77
N MET A 40 0.69 -8.00 13.35
CA MET A 40 1.34 -9.19 12.78
C MET A 40 0.70 -10.51 13.22
N GLY A 41 -0.07 -10.50 14.30
CA GLY A 41 -0.55 -11.70 14.96
C GLY A 41 0.45 -12.27 15.95
N GLU A 42 0.01 -13.24 16.71
CA GLU A 42 0.81 -13.97 17.68
C GLU A 42 1.04 -15.40 17.19
N LYS A 43 2.22 -15.93 17.47
CA LYS A 43 2.50 -17.35 17.29
C LYS A 43 2.26 -18.07 18.61
N ASP A 44 1.46 -19.14 18.58
CA ASP A 44 1.32 -20.01 19.72
C ASP A 44 2.55 -20.92 19.88
N ILE A 45 2.60 -21.66 20.98
CA ILE A 45 3.68 -22.60 21.29
C ILE A 45 3.78 -23.76 20.28
N PHE A 46 2.75 -23.97 19.47
CA PHE A 46 2.70 -25.00 18.43
C PHE A 46 3.09 -24.48 17.06
N GLY A 47 3.47 -23.18 16.95
CA GLY A 47 3.89 -22.55 15.72
C GLY A 47 2.74 -22.03 14.83
N THR A 48 1.49 -22.13 15.31
CA THR A 48 0.34 -21.57 14.60
C THR A 48 0.32 -20.06 14.74
N THR A 49 0.24 -19.35 13.64
CA THR A 49 0.12 -17.88 13.66
C THR A 49 -1.35 -17.49 13.69
N TYR A 50 -1.79 -16.93 14.80
CA TYR A 50 -3.11 -16.32 14.90
C TYR A 50 -2.99 -14.86 14.43
N ARG A 51 -3.51 -14.59 13.25
CA ARG A 51 -3.58 -13.21 12.72
C ARG A 51 -4.99 -12.68 12.97
N PRO A 52 -5.14 -11.55 13.68
CA PRO A 52 -6.44 -10.94 13.83
C PRO A 52 -6.96 -10.47 12.45
N PRO A 53 -8.28 -10.33 12.29
CA PRO A 53 -8.86 -9.84 11.05
C PRO A 53 -8.30 -8.45 10.73
N GLU A 54 -8.01 -8.20 9.46
CA GLU A 54 -7.53 -6.91 8.99
C GLU A 54 -8.58 -5.83 9.32
N ARG A 55 -8.13 -4.84 10.07
CA ARG A 55 -8.95 -3.66 10.35
C ARG A 55 -8.60 -2.57 9.36
N PRO A 56 -9.59 -1.89 8.78
CA PRO A 56 -9.31 -0.76 7.92
C PRO A 56 -8.55 0.32 8.70
N TYR A 57 -7.55 0.90 8.08
CA TYR A 57 -6.82 2.00 8.66
C TYR A 57 -7.72 3.24 8.73
N GLY A 58 -7.80 3.84 9.92
CA GLY A 58 -8.55 5.07 10.13
C GLY A 58 -7.79 6.33 9.70
N ALA A 59 -8.43 7.46 9.87
CA ALA A 59 -7.80 8.76 9.65
C ALA A 59 -6.58 8.91 10.60
N GLY A 60 -5.45 9.39 10.07
CA GLY A 60 -4.21 9.57 10.83
C GLY A 60 -3.37 8.29 11.03
N ALA A 61 -3.80 7.15 10.50
CA ALA A 61 -3.08 5.88 10.65
C ALA A 61 -1.67 5.89 10.04
N PHE A 62 -1.44 6.73 9.05
CA PHE A 62 -0.15 6.91 8.36
C PHE A 62 0.54 8.23 8.70
N GLU A 63 0.09 8.89 9.77
CA GLU A 63 0.66 10.12 10.26
C GLU A 63 1.33 9.89 11.62
N LEU A 64 2.59 10.25 11.73
CA LEU A 64 3.32 10.17 12.99
C LEU A 64 2.95 11.35 13.89
N ALA A 65 2.62 11.04 15.13
CA ALA A 65 2.53 12.00 16.23
C ALA A 65 3.88 12.17 16.93
N GLY A 66 4.72 11.14 16.92
CA GLY A 66 6.04 11.16 17.52
C GLY A 66 6.81 9.86 17.35
N LEU A 67 8.08 9.89 17.75
CA LEU A 67 8.98 8.75 17.79
C LEU A 67 9.60 8.68 19.18
N HIS A 68 9.49 7.54 19.84
CA HIS A 68 10.10 7.31 21.14
C HIS A 68 11.21 6.26 21.01
N PRO A 69 12.44 6.58 21.41
CA PRO A 69 13.50 5.57 21.51
C PRO A 69 13.16 4.58 22.63
N VAL A 70 13.34 3.29 22.34
CA VAL A 70 13.15 2.21 23.32
C VAL A 70 14.51 1.56 23.59
N GLY A 71 15.09 1.88 24.74
CA GLY A 71 16.45 1.47 25.04
C GLY A 71 17.44 1.96 23.96
N GLY A 72 18.50 1.19 23.72
CA GLY A 72 19.46 1.46 22.64
C GLY A 72 19.25 0.57 21.40
N TYR A 73 18.11 -0.14 21.29
CA TYR A 73 17.92 -1.21 20.31
C TYR A 73 16.67 -1.06 19.44
N ALA A 74 15.76 -0.11 19.72
CA ALA A 74 14.48 0.01 19.03
C ALA A 74 13.93 1.44 19.05
N VAL A 75 12.94 1.68 18.20
CA VAL A 75 12.10 2.87 18.22
C VAL A 75 10.62 2.48 18.22
N GLN A 76 9.83 3.27 18.92
CA GLN A 76 8.38 3.12 18.99
C GLN A 76 7.72 4.32 18.30
N PRO A 77 7.15 4.13 17.10
CA PRO A 77 6.36 5.16 16.46
C PRO A 77 5.01 5.35 17.15
N MET A 78 4.63 6.58 17.36
CA MET A 78 3.30 6.95 17.84
C MET A 78 2.51 7.52 16.66
N TRP A 79 1.40 6.88 16.34
CA TRP A 79 0.57 7.27 15.22
C TRP A 79 -0.61 8.14 15.67
N ARG A 80 -1.11 9.01 14.79
CA ARG A 80 -2.22 9.90 15.12
C ARG A 80 -3.56 9.19 15.32
N ASP A 81 -3.70 7.97 14.79
CA ASP A 81 -4.84 7.09 15.07
C ASP A 81 -4.84 6.47 16.47
N GLY A 82 -3.84 6.79 17.30
CA GLY A 82 -3.67 6.25 18.65
C GLY A 82 -2.90 4.93 18.73
N HIS A 83 -2.47 4.36 17.60
CA HIS A 83 -1.66 3.15 17.60
C HIS A 83 -0.22 3.46 18.03
N ASN A 84 0.21 2.82 19.12
CA ASN A 84 1.53 3.05 19.73
C ASN A 84 2.17 1.79 20.30
N THR A 85 1.72 0.60 19.86
CA THR A 85 2.20 -0.68 20.43
C THR A 85 3.33 -1.32 19.63
N GLY A 86 3.68 -0.77 18.46
CA GLY A 86 4.74 -1.29 17.62
C GLY A 86 6.13 -0.87 18.09
N ILE A 87 6.95 -1.82 18.50
CA ILE A 87 8.36 -1.60 18.84
C ILE A 87 9.21 -2.13 17.69
N TYR A 88 9.83 -1.23 16.95
CA TYR A 88 10.65 -1.55 15.80
C TYR A 88 12.11 -1.67 16.23
N SER A 89 12.62 -2.88 16.40
CA SER A 89 14.04 -3.09 16.60
C SER A 89 14.83 -2.57 15.39
N TRP A 90 16.09 -2.21 15.58
CA TRP A 90 16.92 -1.71 14.47
C TRP A 90 17.03 -2.70 13.33
N GLU A 91 17.09 -3.97 13.64
CA GLU A 91 17.10 -5.05 12.66
C GLU A 91 15.78 -5.12 11.87
N TRP A 92 14.64 -5.02 12.56
CA TRP A 92 13.33 -5.01 11.91
C TRP A 92 13.14 -3.77 11.04
N LEU A 93 13.52 -2.61 11.55
CA LEU A 93 13.43 -1.34 10.82
C LEU A 93 14.25 -1.37 9.54
N ARG A 94 15.45 -1.97 9.58
CA ARG A 94 16.30 -2.16 8.41
C ARG A 94 15.64 -3.05 7.36
N ARG A 95 15.06 -4.17 7.77
CA ARG A 95 14.32 -5.06 6.86
C ARG A 95 13.14 -4.37 6.18
N VAL A 96 12.40 -3.55 6.92
CA VAL A 96 11.28 -2.77 6.34
C VAL A 96 11.79 -1.74 5.35
N ALA A 97 12.92 -1.10 5.64
CA ALA A 97 13.55 -0.14 4.74
C ALA A 97 14.07 -0.81 3.45
N ASP A 98 14.70 -1.97 3.56
CA ASP A 98 15.18 -2.75 2.41
C ASP A 98 14.00 -3.21 1.53
N ALA A 99 12.91 -3.71 2.12
CA ALA A 99 11.69 -4.09 1.40
C ALA A 99 11.02 -2.90 0.69
N SER A 100 11.09 -1.70 1.26
CA SER A 100 10.59 -0.48 0.62
C SER A 100 11.37 -0.14 -0.64
N LEU A 101 12.69 -0.31 -0.63
CA LEU A 101 13.53 -0.08 -1.80
C LEU A 101 13.22 -1.05 -2.94
N GLU A 102 12.99 -2.32 -2.63
CA GLU A 102 12.60 -3.33 -3.63
C GLU A 102 11.24 -3.01 -4.26
N THR A 103 10.27 -2.54 -3.46
CA THR A 103 8.95 -2.15 -3.96
C THR A 103 9.04 -0.92 -4.87
N ILE A 104 9.85 0.06 -4.53
CA ILE A 104 10.09 1.25 -5.36
C ILE A 104 10.77 0.85 -6.67
N ALA A 105 11.78 -0.02 -6.62
CA ALA A 105 12.47 -0.51 -7.80
C ALA A 105 11.54 -1.31 -8.74
N ALA A 106 10.66 -2.15 -8.18
CA ALA A 106 9.66 -2.90 -8.94
C ALA A 106 8.60 -1.97 -9.57
N GLY A 107 8.19 -0.91 -8.87
CA GLY A 107 7.24 0.10 -9.37
C GLY A 107 7.81 0.92 -10.51
N ALA A 108 9.09 1.26 -10.48
CA ALA A 108 9.77 2.01 -11.54
C ALA A 108 9.84 1.23 -12.87
N HIS A 109 9.87 -0.10 -12.82
CA HIS A 109 9.79 -0.95 -14.01
C HIS A 109 8.37 -1.09 -14.58
N ALA A 110 7.34 -0.90 -13.77
CA ALA A 110 5.94 -0.97 -14.24
C ALA A 110 5.54 0.30 -15.02
N ASP A 111 6.05 1.46 -14.65
CA ASP A 111 5.77 2.72 -15.36
C ASP A 111 6.52 2.83 -16.70
N ALA A 112 7.64 2.14 -16.86
CA ALA A 112 8.39 2.10 -18.12
C ALA A 112 7.72 1.23 -19.20
N ALA A 113 6.83 0.32 -18.84
CA ALA A 113 6.12 -0.55 -19.77
C ALA A 113 4.81 0.05 -20.31
N ALA A 114 4.32 1.15 -19.74
CA ALA A 114 3.06 1.77 -20.13
C ALA A 114 3.18 2.88 -21.19
N SER A 115 4.37 3.21 -21.67
CA SER A 115 4.59 4.31 -22.63
C SER A 115 4.82 3.91 -24.08
N GLU A 116 4.67 2.64 -24.45
CA GLU A 116 4.81 2.19 -25.84
C GLU A 116 3.52 1.64 -26.44
N HIS A 117 2.47 2.45 -26.52
CA HIS A 117 1.43 2.28 -27.52
C HIS A 117 0.77 3.61 -27.88
N ARG A 118 1.55 4.45 -28.58
CA ARG A 118 1.02 5.42 -29.54
C ARG A 118 1.64 5.14 -30.89
N GLY A 119 1.05 4.20 -31.60
CA GLY A 119 1.27 3.98 -33.01
C GLY A 119 0.00 4.31 -33.74
N CYS A 120 -0.08 5.51 -34.28
CA CYS A 120 -0.99 5.89 -35.34
C CYS A 120 -0.82 4.96 -36.52
N GLY A 121 -1.91 4.46 -37.06
CA GLY A 121 -1.94 3.84 -38.35
C GLY A 121 -3.32 4.02 -38.95
N GLY A 122 -3.45 5.04 -39.80
CA GLY A 122 -4.66 5.35 -40.54
C GLY A 122 -4.87 4.42 -41.70
N GLY A 123 -6.07 4.52 -42.26
CA GLY A 123 -6.35 4.08 -43.63
C GLY A 123 -7.58 3.20 -43.75
N GLY A 124 -8.71 3.76 -44.08
CA GLY A 124 -9.30 3.67 -45.39
C GLY A 124 -10.19 2.46 -45.64
N GLY A 125 -11.45 2.72 -45.96
CA GLY A 125 -12.08 1.90 -47.02
C GLY A 125 -13.47 1.34 -46.70
N CYS A 126 -14.52 2.08 -46.98
CA CYS A 126 -15.65 1.85 -47.88
C CYS A 126 -16.38 0.51 -47.89
N GLY A 127 -17.72 0.62 -47.90
CA GLY A 127 -18.69 -0.29 -48.51
C GLY A 127 -19.51 -1.05 -47.50
N GLY A 128 -20.81 -0.89 -47.32
CA GLY A 128 -21.86 -0.72 -48.25
C GLY A 128 -22.79 -1.95 -48.19
N HIS A 129 -24.11 -1.68 -48.13
CA HIS A 129 -25.25 -2.61 -48.26
C HIS A 129 -25.71 -3.21 -46.90
N GLY A 130 -26.96 -3.00 -46.42
CA GLY A 130 -28.22 -2.83 -47.04
C GLY A 130 -29.12 -4.05 -46.79
N HIS A 131 -30.36 -3.77 -46.37
CA HIS A 131 -31.50 -4.66 -46.09
C HIS A 131 -31.70 -4.91 -44.58
N GLY A 132 -32.78 -4.45 -43.93
CA GLY A 132 -34.18 -4.26 -44.32
C GLY A 132 -35.00 -5.47 -43.88
N HIS A 133 -35.88 -5.26 -42.93
CA HIS A 133 -37.14 -5.88 -42.53
C HIS A 133 -37.24 -5.76 -41.00
N GLY A 134 -38.13 -5.03 -40.35
CA GLY A 134 -39.55 -4.83 -40.56
C GLY A 134 -40.36 -5.95 -39.93
N HIS A 135 -40.88 -5.74 -38.73
CA HIS A 135 -42.18 -6.22 -38.22
C HIS A 135 -42.31 -5.66 -36.78
N ASP A 136 -43.08 -4.67 -36.62
CA ASP A 136 -44.43 -4.48 -36.12
C ASP A 136 -44.96 -5.62 -35.25
N HIS A 137 -45.32 -5.29 -34.04
CA HIS A 137 -46.57 -5.57 -33.35
C HIS A 137 -46.47 -5.10 -31.87
N GLY A 138 -47.14 -4.01 -31.58
CA GLY A 138 -47.72 -3.83 -30.28
C GLY A 138 -49.12 -4.50 -30.22
N PRO A 139 -49.99 -4.19 -29.30
CA PRO A 139 -49.86 -3.51 -27.99
C PRO A 139 -50.65 -4.23 -26.87
N ALA A 140 -50.84 -3.51 -25.78
CA ALA A 140 -51.96 -3.62 -24.84
C ALA A 140 -51.84 -4.53 -23.63
N GLY A 141 -51.99 -3.93 -22.54
CA GLY A 141 -53.08 -3.97 -21.54
C GLY A 141 -52.62 -4.63 -20.27
N GLY A 142 -52.82 -4.19 -19.09
CA GLY A 142 -53.81 -3.46 -18.43
C GLY A 142 -53.70 -3.76 -16.97
N CYS A 143 -53.95 -2.76 -16.18
CA CYS A 143 -54.61 -2.73 -14.87
C CYS A 143 -54.57 -3.94 -13.92
N GLY A 144 -54.31 -3.64 -12.66
CA GLY A 144 -54.76 -4.48 -11.58
C GLY A 144 -54.20 -4.09 -10.23
N ARG A 145 -54.93 -3.31 -9.57
CA ARG A 145 -55.00 -3.01 -8.16
C ARG A 145 -55.00 -4.28 -7.30
N GLY A 146 -54.41 -4.12 -6.11
CA GLY A 146 -54.60 -4.96 -4.99
C GLY A 146 -53.74 -4.47 -3.85
#